data_5d3e9736a264cd36bfefe698a971a68e
#
_entry.id   5d3e9736a264cd36bfefe698a971a68e
#
_cell.length_a   1.000
_cell.length_b   1.000
_cell.length_c   1.000
_cell.angle_alpha   90.00
_cell.angle_beta   90.00
_cell.angle_gamma   90.00
#
_symmetry.space_group_name_H-M   'P 1'
#
loop_
_entity.id
_entity.type
_entity.pdbx_description
1 polymer ?
#
loop_
_entity_poly.entity_id
_entity_poly.type
_entity_poly.pdbx_seq_one_letter_code
_entity_poly.pdbx_strand_id
1 'polypeptide(L)'
;MADRQAPPYVARCENSRGGTRNVVLTGATSHCHVPNFSDPVSIKTACYGEVEWRLEGRRYVIHADTLLLLPDGDEYALTIDSATPSRGFNVLFRSGLVEDCWHAMITKPEALLDAPYDVQPLAFRRRLESKLGPLGQALEALAAAVAAKASPECVDWLFESLGAKVVESVCEQRWEVVRLNALRPATRLEIHRRLELARAAIEDDLAAPWRLLTMARAAMMAPHHFHRSFHQAYGETPRAWLARRRMERALILLRTTKWSVTDICFAIGYSSTTSFSASFTTRYGTPPSGVVRPRPPVELW
;
A
#
# COMPACT_ATOMS: atom_id res chain seq x y z
N MET A 1 -2.60 -23.07 34.01
CA MET A 1 -1.62 -23.15 32.91
C MET A 1 -2.42 -22.92 31.64
N ALA A 2 -2.48 -21.70 31.15
CA ALA A 2 -3.24 -21.34 29.96
C ALA A 2 -2.36 -21.63 28.73
N ASP A 3 -2.91 -22.48 27.90
CA ASP A 3 -2.36 -22.89 26.61
C ASP A 3 -2.13 -21.63 25.74
N ARG A 4 -0.86 -21.26 25.54
CA ARG A 4 -0.49 -20.20 24.59
C ARG A 4 -0.53 -20.80 23.19
N GLN A 5 -1.72 -20.90 22.62
CA GLN A 5 -1.84 -21.12 21.19
C GLN A 5 -1.12 -19.99 20.47
N ALA A 6 -0.10 -20.33 19.70
CA ALA A 6 0.58 -19.41 18.79
C ALA A 6 -0.48 -18.77 17.88
N PRO A 7 -0.37 -17.45 17.59
CA PRO A 7 -1.36 -16.79 16.76
C PRO A 7 -1.44 -17.47 15.39
N PRO A 8 -2.64 -17.60 14.81
CA PRO A 8 -2.87 -18.34 13.54
C PRO A 8 -2.25 -17.71 12.30
N TYR A 9 -1.31 -16.80 12.47
CA TYR A 9 -0.69 -16.00 11.43
C TYR A 9 0.66 -16.54 10.94
N VAL A 10 1.09 -17.70 11.38
CA VAL A 10 2.37 -18.29 10.98
C VAL A 10 2.13 -19.53 10.12
N ALA A 11 1.83 -19.31 8.84
CA ALA A 11 2.08 -20.34 7.85
C ALA A 11 3.52 -20.20 7.36
N ARG A 12 4.42 -20.94 8.04
CA ARG A 12 5.79 -21.27 7.64
C ARG A 12 6.69 -20.12 7.14
N CYS A 13 7.36 -19.48 8.05
CA CYS A 13 8.79 -19.26 7.96
C CYS A 13 9.40 -19.43 9.34
N GLU A 14 10.23 -20.43 9.50
CA GLU A 14 10.98 -20.72 10.71
C GLU A 14 11.85 -19.50 11.06
N ASN A 15 11.71 -19.03 12.30
CA ASN A 15 12.62 -18.14 13.01
C ASN A 15 13.32 -17.05 12.18
N SER A 16 12.65 -15.94 11.93
CA SER A 16 13.33 -14.73 11.47
C SER A 16 12.95 -13.55 12.35
N ARG A 17 13.45 -13.50 13.57
CA ARG A 17 13.76 -12.21 14.17
C ARG A 17 14.97 -11.67 13.44
N GLY A 18 14.74 -10.63 12.61
CA GLY A 18 15.81 -9.83 12.04
C GLY A 18 16.52 -10.37 10.80
N GLY A 19 16.01 -10.01 9.66
CA GLY A 19 16.81 -9.42 8.61
C GLY A 19 17.70 -10.28 7.72
N THR A 20 17.91 -11.56 7.92
CA THR A 20 18.83 -12.33 7.08
C THR A 20 18.20 -12.94 5.84
N ARG A 21 16.89 -13.05 5.79
CA ARG A 21 16.14 -13.65 4.66
C ARG A 21 14.90 -12.84 4.33
N ASN A 22 14.50 -12.91 3.07
CA ASN A 22 13.19 -12.43 2.64
C ASN A 22 12.08 -13.31 3.20
N VAL A 23 10.99 -12.70 3.65
CA VAL A 23 9.89 -13.43 4.31
C VAL A 23 8.55 -13.02 3.69
N VAL A 24 7.70 -13.99 3.43
CA VAL A 24 6.28 -13.80 3.13
C VAL A 24 5.47 -14.33 4.29
N LEU A 25 4.62 -13.46 4.86
CA LEU A 25 3.67 -13.84 5.90
C LEU A 25 2.26 -13.79 5.30
N THR A 26 1.58 -14.92 5.30
CA THR A 26 0.19 -15.00 4.85
C THR A 26 -0.66 -15.74 5.87
N GLY A 27 -1.87 -15.29 6.07
CA GLY A 27 -2.80 -15.89 7.01
C GLY A 27 -4.17 -15.25 6.91
N ALA A 28 -5.18 -15.92 7.45
CA ALA A 28 -6.54 -15.42 7.54
C ALA A 28 -7.05 -15.58 8.97
N THR A 29 -7.63 -14.50 9.52
CA THR A 29 -8.21 -14.50 10.86
C THR A 29 -9.30 -13.46 10.98
N SER A 30 -10.27 -13.67 11.86
CA SER A 30 -11.28 -12.67 12.24
C SER A 30 -10.83 -11.82 13.42
N HIS A 31 -9.97 -12.38 14.28
CA HIS A 31 -9.50 -11.70 15.49
C HIS A 31 -8.01 -11.95 15.67
N CYS A 32 -7.24 -10.86 15.72
CA CYS A 32 -5.82 -10.90 15.99
C CYS A 32 -5.40 -9.56 16.61
N HIS A 33 -4.59 -9.63 17.65
CA HIS A 33 -3.93 -8.46 18.18
C HIS A 33 -2.46 -8.81 18.43
N VAL A 34 -1.59 -8.10 17.73
CA VAL A 34 -0.14 -8.18 17.93
C VAL A 34 0.31 -6.83 18.47
N PRO A 35 0.90 -6.81 19.70
CA PRO A 35 1.41 -5.56 20.28
C PRO A 35 2.59 -5.03 19.48
N ASN A 36 3.07 -3.84 19.86
CA ASN A 36 4.13 -3.14 19.15
C ASN A 36 5.32 -4.03 18.84
N PHE A 37 5.66 -4.06 17.57
CA PHE A 37 6.84 -4.75 17.05
C PHE A 37 7.39 -3.95 15.85
N SER A 38 8.61 -4.24 15.45
CA SER A 38 9.23 -3.63 14.27
C SER A 38 9.79 -4.71 13.37
N ASP A 39 9.79 -4.44 12.08
CA ASP A 39 10.36 -5.28 11.04
C ASP A 39 11.36 -4.47 10.20
N PRO A 40 12.19 -5.12 9.38
CA PRO A 40 12.86 -4.47 8.26
C PRO A 40 11.88 -3.80 7.31
N VAL A 41 12.38 -3.19 6.24
CA VAL A 41 11.52 -2.66 5.16
C VAL A 41 10.47 -3.71 4.79
N SER A 42 9.20 -3.31 4.79
CA SER A 42 8.11 -4.26 4.61
C SER A 42 6.90 -3.67 3.87
N ILE A 43 6.15 -4.55 3.21
CA ILE A 43 4.88 -4.22 2.57
C ILE A 43 3.78 -4.99 3.28
N LYS A 44 2.78 -4.26 3.78
CA LYS A 44 1.60 -4.83 4.44
C LYS A 44 0.40 -4.74 3.51
N THR A 45 -0.36 -5.83 3.38
CA THR A 45 -1.54 -5.84 2.51
C THR A 45 -2.71 -6.61 3.12
N ALA A 46 -3.91 -6.33 2.60
CA ALA A 46 -5.07 -7.18 2.74
C ALA A 46 -5.42 -7.80 1.37
N CYS A 47 -5.66 -9.11 1.32
CA CYS A 47 -6.17 -9.78 0.12
C CYS A 47 -7.70 -9.68 0.04
N TYR A 48 -8.35 -9.75 1.20
CA TYR A 48 -9.76 -9.46 1.42
C TYR A 48 -9.99 -9.06 2.87
N GLY A 49 -11.12 -8.40 3.15
CA GLY A 49 -11.40 -7.79 4.46
C GLY A 49 -10.61 -6.51 4.67
N GLU A 50 -10.51 -6.12 5.91
CA GLU A 50 -9.83 -4.92 6.37
C GLU A 50 -8.83 -5.29 7.45
N VAL A 51 -7.67 -4.65 7.44
CA VAL A 51 -6.62 -4.85 8.43
C VAL A 51 -6.21 -3.49 8.98
N GLU A 52 -6.32 -3.33 10.29
CA GLU A 52 -5.91 -2.11 10.98
C GLU A 52 -4.48 -2.23 11.49
N TRP A 53 -3.66 -1.28 11.07
CA TRP A 53 -2.30 -1.09 11.56
C TRP A 53 -2.21 0.21 12.35
N ARG A 54 -1.58 0.19 13.51
CA ARG A 54 -1.34 1.37 14.34
C ARG A 54 0.13 1.67 14.42
N LEU A 55 0.50 2.89 13.99
CA LEU A 55 1.86 3.39 13.95
C LEU A 55 1.90 4.77 14.61
N GLU A 56 2.72 4.94 15.64
CA GLU A 56 2.85 6.20 16.39
C GLU A 56 1.49 6.81 16.79
N GLY A 57 0.58 5.97 17.27
CA GLY A 57 -0.77 6.39 17.67
C GLY A 57 -1.73 6.68 16.51
N ARG A 58 -1.32 6.49 15.26
CA ARG A 58 -2.17 6.65 14.06
C ARG A 58 -2.70 5.32 13.57
N ARG A 59 -3.91 5.36 13.10
CA ARG A 59 -4.60 4.25 12.47
C ARG A 59 -4.40 4.29 10.96
N TYR A 60 -4.04 3.14 10.38
CA TYR A 60 -4.01 2.89 8.94
C TYR A 60 -4.87 1.68 8.65
N VAL A 61 -5.96 1.87 7.91
CA VAL A 61 -6.80 0.78 7.46
C VAL A 61 -6.37 0.37 6.05
N ILE A 62 -5.98 -0.87 5.91
CA ILE A 62 -5.59 -1.45 4.62
C ILE A 62 -6.76 -2.27 4.11
N HIS A 63 -7.21 -1.91 2.93
CA HIS A 63 -8.23 -2.63 2.17
C HIS A 63 -7.58 -3.44 1.04
N ALA A 64 -8.40 -4.24 0.35
CA ALA A 64 -7.91 -5.10 -0.73
C ALA A 64 -7.25 -4.35 -1.91
N ASP A 65 -7.52 -3.06 -2.07
CA ASP A 65 -6.96 -2.20 -3.12
C ASP A 65 -5.75 -1.36 -2.69
N THR A 66 -5.35 -1.46 -1.41
CA THR A 66 -4.24 -0.67 -0.86
C THR A 66 -3.12 -1.57 -0.33
N LEU A 67 -1.94 -1.01 -0.27
CA LEU A 67 -0.79 -1.56 0.45
C LEU A 67 -0.15 -0.46 1.31
N LEU A 68 0.45 -0.85 2.41
CA LEU A 68 1.23 0.03 3.28
C LEU A 68 2.70 -0.34 3.18
N LEU A 69 3.49 0.58 2.65
CA LEU A 69 4.95 0.49 2.62
C LEU A 69 5.51 1.08 3.91
N LEU A 70 6.31 0.30 4.63
CA LEU A 70 6.94 0.66 5.89
C LEU A 70 8.47 0.67 5.77
N PRO A 71 9.15 1.73 6.23
CA PRO A 71 10.61 1.76 6.34
C PRO A 71 11.10 0.82 7.44
N ASP A 72 12.38 0.53 7.42
CA ASP A 72 13.07 -0.20 8.48
C ASP A 72 12.95 0.51 9.83
N GLY A 73 12.70 -0.26 10.89
CA GLY A 73 12.63 0.22 12.26
C GLY A 73 11.35 0.94 12.68
N ASP A 74 10.35 1.10 11.79
CA ASP A 74 9.05 1.63 12.21
C ASP A 74 8.37 0.67 13.19
N GLU A 75 7.99 1.19 14.36
CA GLU A 75 7.20 0.43 15.35
C GLU A 75 5.72 0.50 15.02
N TYR A 76 5.05 -0.65 15.04
CA TYR A 76 3.63 -0.76 14.74
C TYR A 76 2.95 -1.89 15.50
N ALA A 77 1.63 -1.78 15.65
CA ALA A 77 0.77 -2.83 16.16
C ALA A 77 -0.25 -3.23 15.08
N LEU A 78 -0.61 -4.50 15.08
CA LEU A 78 -1.64 -5.07 14.21
C LEU A 78 -2.90 -5.37 15.01
N THR A 79 -4.06 -4.94 14.53
CA THR A 79 -5.35 -5.35 15.05
C THR A 79 -6.25 -5.79 13.90
N ILE A 80 -6.83 -6.98 14.05
CA ILE A 80 -7.91 -7.48 13.21
C ILE A 80 -9.06 -7.79 14.15
N ASP A 81 -10.20 -7.14 13.95
CA ASP A 81 -11.45 -7.40 14.68
C ASP A 81 -12.60 -7.21 13.71
N SER A 82 -13.01 -8.29 13.08
CA SER A 82 -13.98 -8.28 12.00
C SER A 82 -14.91 -9.49 12.08
N ALA A 83 -16.19 -9.31 11.73
CA ALA A 83 -17.15 -10.38 11.65
C ALA A 83 -16.82 -11.43 10.56
N THR A 84 -16.03 -11.04 9.56
CA THR A 84 -15.53 -11.93 8.50
C THR A 84 -14.01 -11.99 8.55
N PRO A 85 -13.42 -13.18 8.31
CA PRO A 85 -11.95 -13.28 8.28
C PRO A 85 -11.34 -12.30 7.31
N SER A 86 -10.29 -11.61 7.74
CA SER A 86 -9.42 -10.80 6.87
C SER A 86 -8.17 -11.62 6.55
N ARG A 87 -7.73 -11.57 5.29
CA ARG A 87 -6.53 -12.28 4.85
C ARG A 87 -5.45 -11.28 4.44
N GLY A 88 -4.27 -11.42 5.04
CA GLY A 88 -3.10 -10.63 4.68
C GLY A 88 -2.11 -11.42 3.82
N PHE A 89 -1.34 -10.68 3.04
CA PHE A 89 -0.11 -11.12 2.37
C PHE A 89 0.93 -10.05 2.62
N ASN A 90 1.82 -10.29 3.56
CA ASN A 90 2.82 -9.31 3.99
C ASN A 90 4.20 -9.77 3.54
N VAL A 91 4.99 -8.84 3.04
CA VAL A 91 6.35 -9.06 2.58
C VAL A 91 7.31 -8.32 3.49
N LEU A 92 8.31 -9.02 4.00
CA LEU A 92 9.42 -8.47 4.76
C LEU A 92 10.70 -8.71 3.95
N PHE A 93 11.40 -7.65 3.63
CA PHE A 93 12.67 -7.75 2.92
C PHE A 93 13.79 -8.14 3.88
N ARG A 94 14.77 -8.91 3.43
CA ARG A 94 16.02 -9.04 4.17
C ARG A 94 16.66 -7.66 4.37
N SER A 95 17.33 -7.47 5.49
CA SER A 95 18.07 -6.23 5.73
C SER A 95 19.06 -5.96 4.60
N GLY A 96 19.07 -4.72 4.12
CA GLY A 96 19.95 -4.27 3.05
C GLY A 96 19.44 -4.52 1.63
N LEU A 97 18.39 -5.35 1.39
CA LEU A 97 17.96 -5.64 0.00
C LEU A 97 17.48 -4.39 -0.76
N VAL A 98 16.68 -3.57 -0.09
CA VAL A 98 16.14 -2.35 -0.73
C VAL A 98 17.24 -1.32 -0.93
N GLU A 99 18.18 -1.25 -0.01
CA GLU A 99 19.39 -0.44 -0.12
C GLU A 99 20.31 -0.94 -1.24
N ASP A 100 20.48 -2.26 -1.40
CA ASP A 100 21.21 -2.86 -2.51
C ASP A 100 20.59 -2.46 -3.86
N CYS A 101 19.25 -2.55 -3.98
CA CYS A 101 18.51 -2.11 -5.15
C CYS A 101 18.69 -0.61 -5.42
N TRP A 102 18.64 0.21 -4.37
CA TRP A 102 18.89 1.65 -4.47
C TRP A 102 20.29 1.94 -4.97
N HIS A 103 21.30 1.32 -4.38
CA HIS A 103 22.70 1.47 -4.76
C HIS A 103 22.94 1.06 -6.22
N ALA A 104 22.40 -0.08 -6.63
CA ALA A 104 22.48 -0.54 -8.03
C ALA A 104 21.81 0.44 -9.02
N MET A 105 20.78 1.17 -8.59
CA MET A 105 20.08 2.12 -9.44
C MET A 105 20.83 3.45 -9.61
N ILE A 106 21.53 3.94 -8.56
CA ILE A 106 22.18 5.26 -8.60
C ILE A 106 23.66 5.23 -8.95
N THR A 107 24.29 4.07 -8.83
CA THR A 107 25.74 3.90 -9.00
C THR A 107 26.07 3.37 -10.39
N LYS A 108 27.03 3.99 -11.05
CA LYS A 108 27.54 3.45 -12.33
C LYS A 108 28.21 2.08 -12.11
N PRO A 109 28.09 1.14 -13.04
CA PRO A 109 28.66 -0.20 -12.90
C PRO A 109 30.15 -0.21 -12.52
N GLU A 110 30.93 0.73 -13.06
CA GLU A 110 32.37 0.84 -12.78
C GLU A 110 32.63 1.24 -11.31
N ALA A 111 31.82 2.16 -10.76
CA ALA A 111 32.00 2.62 -9.38
C ALA A 111 31.50 1.59 -8.34
N LEU A 112 30.61 0.68 -8.73
CA LEU A 112 30.19 -0.44 -7.87
C LEU A 112 31.35 -1.41 -7.57
N LEU A 113 32.32 -1.53 -8.47
CA LEU A 113 33.50 -2.36 -8.30
C LEU A 113 34.52 -1.73 -7.34
N ASP A 114 34.59 -0.40 -7.34
CA ASP A 114 35.61 0.36 -6.57
C ASP A 114 35.19 0.61 -5.10
N ALA A 115 33.90 0.80 -4.84
CA ALA A 115 33.36 1.11 -3.50
C ALA A 115 32.01 0.41 -3.22
N PRO A 116 31.97 -0.93 -3.11
CA PRO A 116 30.71 -1.68 -3.00
C PRO A 116 29.93 -1.45 -1.70
N TYR A 117 30.51 -0.81 -0.71
CA TYR A 117 29.91 -0.63 0.64
C TYR A 117 29.62 0.82 1.03
N ASP A 118 29.87 1.81 0.15
CA ASP A 118 29.51 3.21 0.42
C ASP A 118 28.04 3.47 0.07
N VAL A 119 27.14 2.80 0.81
CA VAL A 119 25.71 2.87 0.58
C VAL A 119 25.10 3.98 1.43
N GLN A 120 24.61 5.02 0.79
CA GLN A 120 23.78 6.03 1.48
C GLN A 120 22.44 5.39 1.86
N PRO A 121 22.00 5.50 3.14
CA PRO A 121 20.73 4.90 3.56
C PRO A 121 19.54 5.46 2.78
N LEU A 122 18.65 4.59 2.35
CA LEU A 122 17.43 4.95 1.67
C LEU A 122 16.37 5.40 2.68
N ALA A 123 16.49 6.65 3.14
CA ALA A 123 15.47 7.21 4.03
C ALA A 123 14.18 7.51 3.27
N PHE A 124 13.06 6.95 3.71
CA PHE A 124 11.72 7.25 3.22
C PHE A 124 10.69 7.23 4.35
N ARG A 125 9.48 7.68 4.05
CA ARG A 125 8.39 7.68 5.02
C ARG A 125 7.37 6.61 4.65
N ARG A 126 6.72 6.05 5.66
CA ARG A 126 5.59 5.14 5.48
C ARG A 126 4.53 5.75 4.55
N ARG A 127 3.93 4.91 3.71
CA ARG A 127 2.98 5.38 2.71
C ARG A 127 1.93 4.33 2.37
N LEU A 128 0.68 4.77 2.24
CA LEU A 128 -0.38 4.01 1.60
C LEU A 128 -0.31 4.20 0.08
N GLU A 129 -0.30 3.09 -0.65
CA GLU A 129 -0.29 3.07 -2.11
C GLU A 129 -1.41 2.20 -2.68
N SER A 130 -1.74 2.45 -3.96
CA SER A 130 -2.67 1.61 -4.69
C SER A 130 -2.02 0.31 -5.14
N LYS A 131 -2.70 -0.81 -4.95
CA LYS A 131 -2.27 -2.11 -5.51
C LYS A 131 -2.34 -2.18 -7.03
N LEU A 132 -3.05 -1.27 -7.69
CA LEU A 132 -3.11 -1.22 -9.15
C LEU A 132 -1.90 -0.52 -9.80
N GLY A 133 -1.00 0.03 -8.98
CA GLY A 133 0.26 0.62 -9.43
C GLY A 133 1.37 -0.42 -9.66
N PRO A 134 2.54 0.03 -10.13
CA PRO A 134 3.68 -0.86 -10.45
C PRO A 134 4.14 -1.70 -9.25
N LEU A 135 4.16 -1.11 -8.05
CA LEU A 135 4.53 -1.82 -6.82
C LEU A 135 3.53 -2.94 -6.49
N GLY A 136 2.22 -2.68 -6.64
CA GLY A 136 1.19 -3.68 -6.42
C GLY A 136 1.24 -4.81 -7.45
N GLN A 137 1.52 -4.52 -8.72
CA GLN A 137 1.70 -5.54 -9.77
C GLN A 137 2.89 -6.46 -9.50
N ALA A 138 4.02 -5.91 -9.06
CA ALA A 138 5.18 -6.72 -8.66
C ALA A 138 4.87 -7.59 -7.44
N LEU A 139 4.12 -7.06 -6.49
CA LEU A 139 3.66 -7.81 -5.32
C LEU A 139 2.72 -8.97 -5.70
N GLU A 140 1.80 -8.75 -6.65
CA GLU A 140 0.91 -9.80 -7.15
C GLU A 140 1.67 -10.90 -7.89
N ALA A 141 2.73 -10.54 -8.65
CA ALA A 141 3.61 -11.51 -9.30
C ALA A 141 4.32 -12.41 -8.27
N LEU A 142 4.85 -11.81 -7.19
CA LEU A 142 5.45 -12.57 -6.09
C LEU A 142 4.41 -13.48 -5.41
N ALA A 143 3.21 -12.97 -5.14
CA ALA A 143 2.14 -13.75 -4.52
C ALA A 143 1.74 -14.96 -5.39
N ALA A 144 1.63 -14.76 -6.70
CA ALA A 144 1.32 -15.82 -7.65
C ALA A 144 2.43 -16.90 -7.70
N ALA A 145 3.71 -16.48 -7.69
CA ALA A 145 4.84 -17.41 -7.69
C ALA A 145 4.91 -18.24 -6.40
N VAL A 146 4.69 -17.60 -5.24
CA VAL A 146 4.63 -18.29 -3.95
C VAL A 146 3.47 -19.30 -3.92
N ALA A 147 2.29 -18.91 -4.40
CA ALA A 147 1.13 -19.82 -4.48
C ALA A 147 1.39 -20.99 -5.44
N ALA A 148 2.08 -20.75 -6.56
CA ALA A 148 2.46 -21.79 -7.52
C ALA A 148 3.63 -22.67 -7.06
N LYS A 149 4.22 -22.42 -5.87
CA LYS A 149 5.41 -23.09 -5.36
C LYS A 149 6.57 -23.04 -6.38
N ALA A 150 6.80 -21.86 -6.97
CA ALA A 150 7.88 -21.61 -7.89
C ALA A 150 9.25 -21.93 -7.25
N SER A 151 10.29 -22.07 -8.08
CA SER A 151 11.62 -22.35 -7.57
C SER A 151 12.15 -21.22 -6.67
N PRO A 152 13.05 -21.52 -5.72
CA PRO A 152 13.66 -20.51 -4.85
C PRO A 152 14.29 -19.37 -5.64
N GLU A 153 14.98 -19.65 -6.71
CA GLU A 153 15.64 -18.64 -7.56
C GLU A 153 14.63 -17.70 -8.22
N CYS A 154 13.48 -18.23 -8.65
CA CYS A 154 12.39 -17.41 -9.18
C CYS A 154 11.82 -16.49 -8.12
N VAL A 155 11.62 -17.00 -6.90
CA VAL A 155 11.11 -16.22 -5.79
C VAL A 155 12.11 -15.13 -5.36
N ASP A 156 13.41 -15.45 -5.28
CA ASP A 156 14.46 -14.49 -4.96
C ASP A 156 14.55 -13.38 -6.01
N TRP A 157 14.50 -13.70 -7.28
CA TRP A 157 14.44 -12.70 -8.35
C TRP A 157 13.21 -11.78 -8.25
N LEU A 158 12.05 -12.33 -7.85
CA LEU A 158 10.84 -11.53 -7.64
C LEU A 158 10.96 -10.62 -6.43
N PHE A 159 11.66 -11.01 -5.37
CA PHE A 159 11.98 -10.14 -4.25
C PHE A 159 12.89 -8.98 -4.66
N GLU A 160 13.91 -9.23 -5.47
CA GLU A 160 14.78 -8.17 -6.01
C GLU A 160 13.98 -7.22 -6.93
N SER A 161 13.15 -7.77 -7.81
CA SER A 161 12.26 -6.98 -8.66
C SER A 161 11.29 -6.12 -7.84
N LEU A 162 10.71 -6.67 -6.79
CA LEU A 162 9.84 -5.94 -5.88
C LEU A 162 10.62 -4.86 -5.10
N GLY A 163 11.84 -5.15 -4.64
CA GLY A 163 12.75 -4.18 -4.02
C GLY A 163 13.05 -2.99 -4.92
N ALA A 164 13.31 -3.24 -6.21
CA ALA A 164 13.48 -2.17 -7.20
C ALA A 164 12.23 -1.30 -7.34
N LYS A 165 11.02 -1.90 -7.28
CA LYS A 165 9.76 -1.14 -7.30
C LYS A 165 9.52 -0.33 -6.03
N VAL A 166 10.00 -0.81 -4.88
CA VAL A 166 10.02 -0.01 -3.64
C VAL A 166 10.91 1.22 -3.84
N VAL A 167 12.10 1.05 -4.41
CA VAL A 167 13.01 2.18 -4.70
C VAL A 167 12.36 3.18 -5.65
N GLU A 168 11.72 2.74 -6.73
CA GLU A 168 10.99 3.63 -7.66
C GLU A 168 9.92 4.44 -6.92
N SER A 169 9.13 3.81 -6.06
CA SER A 169 8.11 4.48 -5.25
C SER A 169 8.71 5.51 -4.29
N VAL A 170 9.84 5.19 -3.65
CA VAL A 170 10.56 6.12 -2.78
C VAL A 170 11.12 7.31 -3.57
N CYS A 171 11.65 7.09 -4.76
CA CYS A 171 12.08 8.17 -5.66
C CYS A 171 10.92 9.09 -6.04
N GLU A 172 9.75 8.52 -6.38
CA GLU A 172 8.57 9.33 -6.67
C GLU A 172 8.14 10.17 -5.46
N GLN A 173 8.15 9.61 -4.25
CA GLN A 173 7.89 10.36 -3.02
C GLN A 173 8.86 11.55 -2.83
N ARG A 174 10.14 11.36 -3.16
CA ARG A 174 11.13 12.45 -3.13
C ARG A 174 10.82 13.52 -4.18
N TRP A 175 10.42 13.12 -5.38
CA TRP A 175 10.01 14.06 -6.43
C TRP A 175 8.75 14.84 -6.06
N GLU A 176 7.78 14.23 -5.38
CA GLU A 176 6.60 14.92 -4.85
C GLU A 176 7.00 16.09 -3.94
N VAL A 177 7.99 15.88 -3.08
CA VAL A 177 8.53 16.93 -2.20
C VAL A 177 9.26 18.02 -3.01
N VAL A 178 10.06 17.63 -3.99
CA VAL A 178 10.83 18.56 -4.83
C VAL A 178 9.92 19.46 -5.67
N ARG A 179 8.82 18.91 -6.19
CA ARG A 179 7.82 19.67 -6.99
C ARG A 179 7.09 20.75 -6.19
N LEU A 180 7.11 20.69 -4.86
CA LEU A 180 6.44 21.69 -4.01
C LEU A 180 7.15 23.05 -4.07
N ASN A 181 6.40 24.09 -4.41
CA ASN A 181 6.92 25.46 -4.53
C ASN A 181 7.06 26.11 -3.15
N ALA A 182 8.11 25.74 -2.42
CA ALA A 182 8.53 26.41 -1.18
C ALA A 182 10.06 26.55 -1.16
N LEU A 183 10.55 27.70 -0.70
CA LEU A 183 11.98 28.00 -0.72
C LEU A 183 12.80 27.08 0.20
N ARG A 184 12.28 26.81 1.39
CA ARG A 184 13.00 26.02 2.40
C ARG A 184 12.66 24.53 2.26
N PRO A 185 13.65 23.61 2.21
CA PRO A 185 13.41 22.16 2.17
C PRO A 185 12.53 21.66 3.31
N ALA A 186 12.75 22.14 4.54
CA ALA A 186 11.93 21.79 5.70
C ALA A 186 10.44 22.14 5.53
N THR A 187 10.15 23.28 4.87
CA THR A 187 8.77 23.68 4.56
C THR A 187 8.14 22.73 3.53
N ARG A 188 8.88 22.30 2.52
CA ARG A 188 8.41 21.33 1.52
C ARG A 188 8.07 20.00 2.19
N LEU A 189 8.94 19.50 3.05
CA LEU A 189 8.71 18.27 3.80
C LEU A 189 7.48 18.36 4.71
N GLU A 190 7.27 19.50 5.38
CA GLU A 190 6.09 19.69 6.23
C GLU A 190 4.80 19.78 5.40
N ILE A 191 4.82 20.49 4.26
CA ILE A 191 3.68 20.52 3.34
C ILE A 191 3.36 19.10 2.87
N HIS A 192 4.36 18.35 2.38
CA HIS A 192 4.16 16.98 1.91
C HIS A 192 3.60 16.07 3.02
N ARG A 193 4.13 16.17 4.26
CA ARG A 193 3.61 15.43 5.41
C ARG A 193 2.11 15.71 5.64
N ARG A 194 1.68 16.97 5.51
CA ARG A 194 0.26 17.35 5.65
C ARG A 194 -0.60 16.81 4.52
N LEU A 195 -0.08 16.79 3.29
CA LEU A 195 -0.78 16.18 2.16
C LEU A 195 -0.97 14.68 2.36
N GLU A 196 0.04 13.97 2.85
CA GLU A 196 -0.06 12.55 3.18
C GLU A 196 -1.06 12.27 4.30
N LEU A 197 -1.20 13.17 5.29
CA LEU A 197 -2.25 13.06 6.30
C LEU A 197 -3.65 13.09 5.69
N ALA A 198 -3.89 14.01 4.76
CA ALA A 198 -5.17 14.07 4.07
C ALA A 198 -5.42 12.84 3.20
N ARG A 199 -4.40 12.36 2.49
CA ARG A 199 -4.51 11.12 1.70
C ARG A 199 -4.86 9.93 2.57
N ALA A 200 -4.17 9.74 3.69
CA ALA A 200 -4.46 8.65 4.62
C ALA A 200 -5.90 8.74 5.19
N ALA A 201 -6.36 9.93 5.57
CA ALA A 201 -7.73 10.12 6.05
C ALA A 201 -8.79 9.84 4.97
N ILE A 202 -8.51 10.17 3.72
CA ILE A 202 -9.41 9.89 2.59
C ILE A 202 -9.43 8.40 2.27
N GLU A 203 -8.29 7.72 2.32
CA GLU A 203 -8.19 6.26 2.10
C GLU A 203 -8.91 5.46 3.19
N ASP A 204 -8.91 5.94 4.43
CA ASP A 204 -9.62 5.32 5.55
C ASP A 204 -11.14 5.27 5.30
N ASP A 205 -11.72 6.29 4.66
CA ASP A 205 -13.12 6.30 4.26
C ASP A 205 -13.31 7.00 2.90
N LEU A 206 -13.11 6.26 1.81
CA LEU A 206 -13.34 6.77 0.45
C LEU A 206 -14.80 7.12 0.18
N ALA A 207 -15.75 6.52 0.92
CA ALA A 207 -17.18 6.74 0.71
C ALA A 207 -17.67 8.09 1.26
N ALA A 208 -16.95 8.65 2.23
CA ALA A 208 -17.34 9.92 2.86
C ALA A 208 -17.55 11.05 1.83
N PRO A 209 -18.42 12.01 2.13
CA PRO A 209 -18.72 13.12 1.23
C PRO A 209 -17.60 14.16 1.19
N TRP A 210 -16.44 13.74 0.73
CA TRP A 210 -15.25 14.57 0.66
C TRP A 210 -15.45 15.78 -0.26
N ARG A 211 -15.20 16.96 0.29
CA ARG A 211 -15.14 18.23 -0.43
C ARG A 211 -13.77 18.86 -0.20
N LEU A 212 -13.37 19.78 -1.06
CA LEU A 212 -12.07 20.46 -0.95
C LEU A 212 -11.81 21.01 0.47
N LEU A 213 -12.84 21.58 1.10
CA LEU A 213 -12.74 22.11 2.45
C LEU A 213 -12.44 21.03 3.51
N THR A 214 -13.10 19.87 3.42
CA THR A 214 -12.90 18.76 4.37
C THR A 214 -11.55 18.08 4.16
N MET A 215 -11.12 17.91 2.91
CA MET A 215 -9.78 17.40 2.58
C MET A 215 -8.69 18.33 3.09
N ALA A 216 -8.83 19.65 2.89
CA ALA A 216 -7.88 20.65 3.36
C ALA A 216 -7.81 20.70 4.90
N ARG A 217 -8.95 20.52 5.59
CA ARG A 217 -8.97 20.39 7.06
C ARG A 217 -8.22 19.17 7.54
N ALA A 218 -8.35 18.02 6.87
CA ALA A 218 -7.58 16.82 7.17
C ALA A 218 -6.06 17.03 7.00
N ALA A 219 -5.67 17.91 6.08
CA ALA A 219 -4.27 18.35 5.90
C ALA A 219 -3.87 19.48 6.87
N MET A 220 -4.79 20.03 7.66
CA MET A 220 -4.57 21.25 8.47
C MET A 220 -4.05 22.41 7.60
N MET A 221 -4.65 22.61 6.44
CA MET A 221 -4.25 23.62 5.44
C MET A 221 -5.46 24.46 5.01
N ALA A 222 -5.19 25.70 4.53
CA ALA A 222 -6.21 26.49 3.83
C ALA A 222 -6.56 25.84 2.49
N PRO A 223 -7.86 25.86 2.05
CA PRO A 223 -8.31 25.13 0.87
C PRO A 223 -7.54 25.43 -0.43
N HIS A 224 -7.25 26.70 -0.71
CA HIS A 224 -6.47 27.10 -1.88
C HIS A 224 -5.02 26.62 -1.83
N HIS A 225 -4.40 26.71 -0.65
CA HIS A 225 -3.03 26.21 -0.45
C HIS A 225 -2.99 24.70 -0.60
N PHE A 226 -3.92 23.96 0.02
CA PHE A 226 -4.05 22.50 -0.14
C PHE A 226 -4.21 22.10 -1.59
N HIS A 227 -5.18 22.68 -2.32
CA HIS A 227 -5.43 22.36 -3.72
C HIS A 227 -4.19 22.54 -4.60
N ARG A 228 -3.52 23.69 -4.48
CA ARG A 228 -2.32 23.99 -5.25
C ARG A 228 -1.17 23.06 -4.90
N SER A 229 -0.88 22.86 -3.61
CA SER A 229 0.21 21.97 -3.17
C SER A 229 -0.05 20.52 -3.54
N PHE A 230 -1.29 20.06 -3.44
CA PHE A 230 -1.68 18.71 -3.84
C PHE A 230 -1.42 18.48 -5.33
N HIS A 231 -1.86 19.42 -6.18
CA HIS A 231 -1.62 19.35 -7.62
C HIS A 231 -0.12 19.42 -7.97
N GLN A 232 0.66 20.24 -7.26
CA GLN A 232 2.11 20.31 -7.45
C GLN A 232 2.80 18.99 -7.09
N ALA A 233 2.45 18.39 -5.95
CA ALA A 233 3.07 17.17 -5.49
C ALA A 233 2.69 15.97 -6.39
N TYR A 234 1.40 15.77 -6.64
CA TYR A 234 0.87 14.54 -7.25
C TYR A 234 0.49 14.65 -8.73
N GLY A 235 0.60 15.84 -9.34
CA GLY A 235 0.26 16.06 -10.75
C GLY A 235 -1.25 16.05 -11.07
N GLU A 236 -2.11 15.80 -10.08
CA GLU A 236 -3.56 15.76 -10.22
C GLU A 236 -4.28 16.53 -9.11
N THR A 237 -5.52 16.97 -9.37
CA THR A 237 -6.30 17.67 -8.33
C THR A 237 -6.79 16.71 -7.25
N PRO A 238 -7.06 17.17 -6.01
CA PRO A 238 -7.60 16.31 -4.94
C PRO A 238 -8.88 15.58 -5.34
N ARG A 239 -9.74 16.23 -6.13
CA ARG A 239 -11.00 15.64 -6.62
C ARG A 239 -10.75 14.56 -7.67
N ALA A 240 -9.82 14.77 -8.60
CA ALA A 240 -9.45 13.78 -9.61
C ALA A 240 -8.82 12.56 -8.95
N TRP A 241 -7.93 12.78 -8.00
CA TRP A 241 -7.32 11.72 -7.21
C TRP A 241 -8.36 10.87 -6.46
N LEU A 242 -9.30 11.51 -5.74
CA LEU A 242 -10.39 10.80 -5.06
C LEU A 242 -11.23 9.98 -6.03
N ALA A 243 -11.62 10.58 -7.18
CA ALA A 243 -12.42 9.88 -8.19
C ALA A 243 -11.66 8.65 -8.73
N ARG A 244 -10.36 8.79 -8.98
CA ARG A 244 -9.49 7.68 -9.39
C ARG A 244 -9.45 6.58 -8.34
N ARG A 245 -9.21 6.91 -7.07
CA ARG A 245 -9.15 5.95 -5.97
C ARG A 245 -10.46 5.20 -5.77
N ARG A 246 -11.60 5.89 -5.87
CA ARG A 246 -12.93 5.27 -5.84
C ARG A 246 -13.13 4.26 -6.97
N MET A 247 -12.69 4.58 -8.19
CA MET A 247 -12.78 3.64 -9.32
C MET A 247 -11.86 2.44 -9.14
N GLU A 248 -10.66 2.64 -8.63
CA GLU A 248 -9.72 1.56 -8.32
C GLU A 248 -10.29 0.61 -7.24
N ARG A 249 -10.86 1.15 -6.16
CA ARG A 249 -11.57 0.39 -5.14
C ARG A 249 -12.74 -0.40 -5.75
N ALA A 250 -13.54 0.24 -6.61
CA ALA A 250 -14.64 -0.42 -7.30
C ALA A 250 -14.18 -1.62 -8.14
N LEU A 251 -13.10 -1.45 -8.92
CA LEU A 251 -12.56 -2.53 -9.75
C LEU A 251 -12.13 -3.73 -8.90
N ILE A 252 -11.47 -3.50 -7.78
CA ILE A 252 -11.08 -4.56 -6.86
C ILE A 252 -12.31 -5.24 -6.24
N LEU A 253 -13.29 -4.48 -5.74
CA LEU A 253 -14.53 -5.04 -5.18
C LEU A 253 -15.30 -5.87 -6.21
N LEU A 254 -15.39 -5.41 -7.47
CA LEU A 254 -15.99 -6.18 -8.56
C LEU A 254 -15.26 -7.51 -8.80
N ARG A 255 -13.96 -7.55 -8.63
CA ARG A 255 -13.11 -8.74 -8.85
C ARG A 255 -13.06 -9.68 -7.65
N THR A 256 -13.18 -9.17 -6.43
CA THR A 256 -12.91 -9.94 -5.21
C THR A 256 -14.15 -10.28 -4.39
N THR A 257 -15.30 -9.63 -4.65
CA THR A 257 -16.52 -9.82 -3.89
C THR A 257 -17.69 -10.29 -4.77
N LYS A 258 -18.76 -10.77 -4.11
CA LYS A 258 -20.03 -11.08 -4.76
C LYS A 258 -21.03 -9.91 -4.69
N TRP A 259 -20.59 -8.73 -4.26
CA TRP A 259 -21.46 -7.56 -4.12
C TRP A 259 -22.06 -7.14 -5.46
N SER A 260 -23.30 -6.63 -5.43
CA SER A 260 -23.93 -6.10 -6.63
C SER A 260 -23.22 -4.81 -7.09
N VAL A 261 -23.37 -4.45 -8.36
CA VAL A 261 -22.88 -3.18 -8.88
C VAL A 261 -23.44 -1.99 -8.09
N THR A 262 -24.69 -2.12 -7.63
CA THR A 262 -25.36 -1.10 -6.81
C THR A 262 -24.72 -0.97 -5.43
N ASP A 263 -24.45 -2.09 -4.76
CA ASP A 263 -23.79 -2.06 -3.44
C ASP A 263 -22.39 -1.44 -3.53
N ILE A 264 -21.62 -1.83 -4.54
CA ILE A 264 -20.27 -1.28 -4.79
C ILE A 264 -20.35 0.22 -5.07
N CYS A 265 -21.31 0.66 -5.89
CA CYS A 265 -21.54 2.08 -6.18
C CYS A 265 -21.68 2.91 -4.89
N PHE A 266 -22.53 2.47 -3.98
CA PHE A 266 -22.73 3.18 -2.70
C PHE A 266 -21.55 3.03 -1.75
N ALA A 267 -20.94 1.85 -1.68
CA ALA A 267 -19.78 1.58 -0.83
C ALA A 267 -18.54 2.44 -1.17
N ILE A 268 -18.42 2.91 -2.42
CA ILE A 268 -17.34 3.83 -2.81
C ILE A 268 -17.75 5.30 -2.80
N GLY A 269 -18.95 5.64 -2.30
CA GLY A 269 -19.44 7.01 -2.10
C GLY A 269 -20.03 7.66 -3.36
N TYR A 270 -20.55 6.88 -4.31
CA TYR A 270 -21.40 7.41 -5.38
C TYR A 270 -22.86 7.37 -4.95
N SER A 271 -23.61 8.40 -5.31
CA SER A 271 -25.05 8.50 -5.02
C SER A 271 -25.94 7.99 -6.16
N SER A 272 -25.35 7.66 -7.32
CA SER A 272 -26.07 7.24 -8.52
C SER A 272 -25.30 6.19 -9.29
N THR A 273 -25.95 5.06 -9.56
CA THR A 273 -25.38 3.95 -10.36
C THR A 273 -25.12 4.38 -11.80
N THR A 274 -25.92 5.31 -12.35
CA THR A 274 -25.70 5.87 -13.69
C THR A 274 -24.39 6.65 -13.77
N SER A 275 -24.16 7.58 -12.83
CA SER A 275 -22.93 8.36 -12.76
C SER A 275 -21.71 7.47 -12.49
N PHE A 276 -21.84 6.48 -11.62
CA PHE A 276 -20.82 5.48 -11.35
C PHE A 276 -20.46 4.70 -12.61
N SER A 277 -21.47 4.10 -13.30
CA SER A 277 -21.23 3.29 -14.49
C SER A 277 -20.61 4.08 -15.63
N ALA A 278 -21.03 5.33 -15.83
CA ALA A 278 -20.42 6.23 -16.81
C ALA A 278 -18.94 6.51 -16.49
N SER A 279 -18.63 6.88 -15.25
CA SER A 279 -17.25 7.15 -14.79
C SER A 279 -16.37 5.90 -14.90
N PHE A 280 -16.90 4.74 -14.53
CA PHE A 280 -16.20 3.47 -14.60
C PHE A 280 -15.88 3.07 -16.05
N THR A 281 -16.90 3.18 -16.94
CA THR A 281 -16.73 2.87 -18.37
C THR A 281 -15.74 3.82 -19.04
N THR A 282 -15.79 5.10 -18.72
CA THR A 282 -14.81 6.09 -19.23
C THR A 282 -13.39 5.72 -18.82
N ARG A 283 -13.20 5.19 -17.63
CA ARG A 283 -11.87 4.87 -17.11
C ARG A 283 -11.33 3.52 -17.61
N TYR A 284 -12.17 2.50 -17.67
CA TYR A 284 -11.75 1.12 -17.94
C TYR A 284 -12.21 0.56 -19.30
N GLY A 285 -12.94 1.33 -20.09
CA GLY A 285 -13.44 0.92 -21.41
C GLY A 285 -14.59 -0.10 -21.38
N THR A 286 -14.95 -0.60 -20.19
CA THR A 286 -16.02 -1.60 -20.00
C THR A 286 -16.92 -1.20 -18.85
N PRO A 287 -18.24 -1.48 -18.92
CA PRO A 287 -19.14 -1.19 -17.81
C PRO A 287 -18.85 -2.09 -16.60
N PRO A 288 -19.21 -1.66 -15.37
CA PRO A 288 -18.99 -2.45 -14.16
C PRO A 288 -19.54 -3.88 -14.23
N SER A 289 -20.70 -4.07 -14.91
CA SER A 289 -21.32 -5.38 -15.13
C SER A 289 -20.55 -6.29 -16.08
N GLY A 290 -19.68 -5.73 -16.93
CA GLY A 290 -18.83 -6.47 -17.86
C GLY A 290 -17.48 -6.91 -17.26
N VAL A 291 -17.17 -6.51 -16.02
CA VAL A 291 -15.95 -6.96 -15.35
C VAL A 291 -16.04 -8.45 -15.05
N VAL A 292 -15.09 -9.21 -15.60
CA VAL A 292 -14.98 -10.64 -15.32
C VAL A 292 -14.69 -10.82 -13.83
N ARG A 293 -15.61 -11.46 -13.12
CA ARG A 293 -15.44 -11.83 -11.72
C ARG A 293 -14.64 -13.14 -11.70
N PRO A 294 -13.43 -13.17 -11.15
CA PRO A 294 -12.76 -14.43 -10.97
C PRO A 294 -13.65 -15.30 -10.07
N ARG A 295 -13.71 -16.59 -10.35
CA ARG A 295 -14.18 -17.55 -9.34
C ARG A 295 -13.40 -17.26 -8.07
N PRO A 296 -14.07 -17.26 -6.89
CA PRO A 296 -13.34 -17.13 -5.63
C PRO A 296 -12.16 -18.08 -5.71
N PRO A 297 -10.96 -17.65 -5.26
CA PRO A 297 -9.84 -18.57 -5.24
C PRO A 297 -10.35 -19.82 -4.55
N VAL A 298 -10.32 -20.93 -5.26
CA VAL A 298 -10.51 -22.26 -4.67
C VAL A 298 -9.61 -22.23 -3.45
N GLU A 299 -10.17 -22.59 -2.30
CA GLU A 299 -9.43 -22.72 -1.05
C GLU A 299 -8.12 -23.46 -1.34
N LEU A 300 -7.10 -22.72 -1.72
CA LEU A 300 -5.74 -23.20 -1.77
C LEU A 300 -5.24 -23.07 -0.34
N TRP A 301 -5.44 -24.16 0.42
CA TRP A 301 -5.06 -24.55 1.80
C TRP A 301 -6.19 -24.83 2.75
#